data_99bf166ca723dbb50b66d7562d01b246
#
_entry.id   99bf166ca723dbb50b66d7562d01b246
#
_cell.length_a   1.000
_cell.length_b   1.000
_cell.length_c   1.000
_cell.angle_alpha   90.00
_cell.angle_beta   90.00
_cell.angle_gamma   90.00
#
_symmetry.space_group_name_H-M   'P 1'
#
loop_
_entity.id
_entity.type
_entity.pdbx_description
1 polymer ?
#
loop_
_entity_poly.entity_id
_entity_poly.type
_entity_poly.pdbx_seq_one_letter_code
_entity_poly.pdbx_strand_id
1 'polypeptide(L)'
;VPKRDQPEIKFGMNVTVLFPSLEAVERRKKSVEGFGQNGIPSLIYVGKSVFHDLLQSGYMMICYENNQLEPMEMGNPIVGPVQQAYEKLEPGKYSWGSISVWAWGALQVLEYTLTLTGINKNQIMISGHSRNGKTALLAGALDDRIAIVNPSGSGCAGAGSYLALGDDCEDLAALTNRKRWWVWTHPDFE
;
A
#
# COMPACT_ATOMS: atom_id res chain seq x y z
N VAL A 1 -5.96 -10.45 16.62
CA VAL A 1 -7.23 -10.10 17.30
C VAL A 1 -6.86 -9.67 18.71
N PRO A 2 -7.15 -8.43 19.15
CA PRO A 2 -6.83 -8.00 20.51
C PRO A 2 -7.46 -8.94 21.52
N LYS A 3 -6.70 -9.37 22.53
CA LYS A 3 -7.28 -10.08 23.67
C LYS A 3 -8.20 -9.10 24.39
N ARG A 4 -9.39 -9.56 24.82
CA ARG A 4 -10.46 -8.74 25.41
C ARG A 4 -10.04 -7.83 26.58
N ASP A 5 -8.90 -8.10 27.20
CA ASP A 5 -8.41 -7.41 28.40
C ASP A 5 -7.20 -6.49 28.13
N GLN A 6 -6.83 -6.24 26.87
CA GLN A 6 -5.74 -5.33 26.53
C GLN A 6 -6.25 -3.91 26.28
N PRO A 7 -5.52 -2.88 26.73
CA PRO A 7 -5.89 -1.50 26.45
C PRO A 7 -5.96 -1.27 24.94
N GLU A 8 -7.03 -0.64 24.48
CA GLU A 8 -7.19 -0.26 23.09
C GLU A 8 -6.18 0.84 22.75
N ILE A 9 -5.24 0.56 21.85
CA ILE A 9 -4.29 1.55 21.34
C ILE A 9 -4.82 2.05 19.99
N LYS A 10 -5.10 3.34 19.91
CA LYS A 10 -5.58 4.01 18.67
C LYS A 10 -4.46 4.83 18.05
N PHE A 11 -4.30 4.69 16.77
CA PHE A 11 -3.54 5.59 15.92
C PHE A 11 -4.27 5.74 14.58
N GLY A 12 -3.97 6.80 13.85
CA GLY A 12 -4.64 7.09 12.59
C GLY A 12 -3.67 7.33 11.45
N MET A 13 -4.16 7.24 10.25
CA MET A 13 -3.49 7.68 9.04
C MET A 13 -4.44 8.51 8.19
N ASN A 14 -3.90 9.46 7.44
CA ASN A 14 -4.68 10.25 6.50
C ASN A 14 -4.96 9.44 5.23
N VAL A 15 -6.23 9.39 4.88
CA VAL A 15 -6.70 8.79 3.63
C VAL A 15 -7.36 9.88 2.80
N THR A 16 -6.92 10.04 1.55
CA THR A 16 -7.52 10.96 0.58
C THR A 16 -8.33 10.15 -0.40
N VAL A 17 -9.61 10.47 -0.53
CA VAL A 17 -10.53 9.85 -1.49
C VAL A 17 -10.87 10.86 -2.57
N LEU A 18 -10.65 10.49 -3.81
CA LEU A 18 -10.84 11.34 -4.99
C LEU A 18 -11.83 10.66 -5.93
N PHE A 19 -12.93 11.33 -6.19
CA PHE A 19 -13.95 10.86 -7.12
C PHE A 19 -13.74 11.47 -8.51
N PRO A 20 -13.98 10.70 -9.58
CA PRO A 20 -14.04 11.24 -10.93
C PRO A 20 -15.25 12.18 -11.05
N SER A 21 -15.21 13.12 -12.00
CA SER A 21 -16.40 13.90 -12.33
C SER A 21 -17.47 13.01 -12.98
N LEU A 22 -18.74 13.38 -12.82
CA LEU A 22 -19.84 12.68 -13.47
C LEU A 22 -19.66 12.64 -14.99
N GLU A 23 -19.16 13.73 -15.58
CA GLU A 23 -18.87 13.80 -17.01
C GLU A 23 -17.81 12.76 -17.44
N ALA A 24 -16.73 12.58 -16.65
CA ALA A 24 -15.70 11.58 -16.90
C ALA A 24 -16.27 10.16 -16.86
N VAL A 25 -17.12 9.87 -15.86
CA VAL A 25 -17.79 8.57 -15.73
C VAL A 25 -18.70 8.31 -16.92
N GLU A 26 -19.55 9.28 -17.30
CA GLU A 26 -20.49 9.12 -18.41
C GLU A 26 -19.77 9.00 -19.77
N ARG A 27 -18.68 9.73 -19.96
CA ARG A 27 -17.82 9.59 -21.14
C ARG A 27 -17.22 8.17 -21.21
N ARG A 28 -16.76 7.63 -20.08
CA ARG A 28 -16.16 6.29 -20.00
C ARG A 28 -17.19 5.19 -20.25
N LYS A 29 -18.40 5.32 -19.72
CA LYS A 29 -19.51 4.41 -19.99
C LYS A 29 -19.83 4.28 -21.48
N LYS A 30 -19.72 5.37 -22.25
CA LYS A 30 -19.95 5.37 -23.70
C LYS A 30 -18.81 4.68 -24.47
N SER A 31 -17.60 4.67 -23.94
CA SER A 31 -16.41 4.13 -24.63
C SER A 31 -16.01 2.73 -24.20
N VAL A 32 -16.49 2.24 -23.04
CA VAL A 32 -16.16 0.93 -22.50
C VAL A 32 -17.43 0.21 -22.06
N GLU A 33 -17.73 -0.87 -22.76
CA GLU A 33 -18.90 -1.69 -22.45
C GLU A 33 -18.83 -2.23 -21.02
N GLY A 34 -19.94 -2.13 -20.29
CA GLY A 34 -20.05 -2.61 -18.91
C GLY A 34 -19.41 -1.71 -17.86
N PHE A 35 -18.72 -0.61 -18.25
CA PHE A 35 -18.13 0.30 -17.28
C PHE A 35 -19.19 0.91 -16.36
N GLY A 36 -18.97 0.85 -15.06
CA GLY A 36 -19.84 1.46 -14.05
C GLY A 36 -21.16 0.74 -13.80
N GLN A 37 -21.45 -0.41 -14.42
CA GLN A 37 -22.70 -1.16 -14.18
C GLN A 37 -22.82 -1.63 -12.72
N ASN A 38 -21.70 -2.03 -12.11
CA ASN A 38 -21.64 -2.48 -10.72
C ASN A 38 -20.91 -1.48 -9.81
N GLY A 39 -20.88 -0.21 -10.19
CA GLY A 39 -20.14 0.84 -9.52
C GLY A 39 -18.82 1.20 -10.24
N ILE A 40 -18.13 2.21 -9.73
CA ILE A 40 -16.93 2.77 -10.33
C ILE A 40 -15.71 1.94 -9.89
N PRO A 41 -14.84 1.47 -10.82
CA PRO A 41 -13.57 0.85 -10.45
C PRO A 41 -12.67 1.83 -9.70
N SER A 42 -11.86 1.33 -8.77
CA SER A 42 -11.03 2.17 -7.91
C SER A 42 -9.57 1.72 -7.87
N LEU A 43 -8.69 2.70 -7.67
CA LEU A 43 -7.27 2.50 -7.39
C LEU A 43 -6.96 2.89 -5.94
N ILE A 44 -6.40 1.97 -5.16
CA ILE A 44 -5.71 2.27 -3.91
C ILE A 44 -4.24 2.51 -4.25
N TYR A 45 -3.73 3.71 -3.96
CA TYR A 45 -2.34 4.06 -4.21
C TYR A 45 -1.57 4.20 -2.90
N VAL A 46 -0.50 3.42 -2.78
CA VAL A 46 0.43 3.50 -1.64
C VAL A 46 1.31 4.73 -1.80
N GLY A 47 1.06 5.75 -0.99
CA GLY A 47 1.66 7.07 -1.09
C GLY A 47 0.60 8.14 -1.36
N LYS A 48 1.02 9.39 -1.50
CA LYS A 48 0.13 10.56 -1.63
C LYS A 48 0.06 11.17 -3.04
N SER A 49 0.62 10.51 -4.04
CA SER A 49 0.54 11.01 -5.42
C SER A 49 -0.86 10.88 -5.97
N VAL A 50 -1.31 11.90 -6.69
CA VAL A 50 -2.61 11.96 -7.36
C VAL A 50 -2.41 11.87 -8.86
N PHE A 51 -3.15 10.99 -9.52
CA PHE A 51 -3.13 10.79 -10.96
C PHE A 51 -4.41 11.38 -11.57
N HIS A 52 -4.32 12.60 -12.05
CA HIS A 52 -5.46 13.31 -12.66
C HIS A 52 -6.03 12.59 -13.89
N ASP A 53 -5.17 11.98 -14.69
CA ASP A 53 -5.59 11.23 -15.89
C ASP A 53 -6.48 10.03 -15.53
N LEU A 54 -6.24 9.40 -14.37
CA LEU A 54 -7.08 8.32 -13.87
C LEU A 54 -8.49 8.83 -13.54
N LEU A 55 -8.57 9.95 -12.82
CA LEU A 55 -9.85 10.61 -12.50
C LEU A 55 -10.58 11.07 -13.75
N GLN A 56 -9.87 11.66 -14.71
CA GLN A 56 -10.43 12.06 -16.01
C GLN A 56 -10.88 10.87 -16.85
N SER A 57 -10.33 9.69 -16.60
CA SER A 57 -10.75 8.44 -17.24
C SER A 57 -11.91 7.75 -16.53
N GLY A 58 -12.52 8.38 -15.50
CA GLY A 58 -13.71 7.89 -14.82
C GLY A 58 -13.44 6.92 -13.66
N TYR A 59 -12.19 6.75 -13.24
CA TYR A 59 -11.83 5.89 -12.12
C TYR A 59 -11.74 6.66 -10.80
N MET A 60 -12.12 6.03 -9.71
CA MET A 60 -11.90 6.56 -8.37
C MET A 60 -10.47 6.29 -7.90
N MET A 61 -9.92 7.18 -7.07
CA MET A 61 -8.59 7.02 -6.50
C MET A 61 -8.62 7.23 -4.99
N ILE A 62 -7.94 6.37 -4.27
CA ILE A 62 -7.75 6.46 -2.83
C ILE A 62 -6.24 6.42 -2.55
N CYS A 63 -5.74 7.43 -1.83
CA CYS A 63 -4.33 7.52 -1.43
C CYS A 63 -4.21 7.51 0.09
N TYR A 64 -3.13 6.97 0.63
CA TYR A 64 -2.83 7.08 2.04
C TYR A 64 -1.34 7.32 2.28
N GLU A 65 -1.04 8.05 3.36
CA GLU A 65 0.35 8.37 3.72
C GLU A 65 0.94 7.26 4.59
N ASN A 66 1.56 6.28 3.97
CA ASN A 66 2.17 5.14 4.65
C ASN A 66 3.25 5.53 5.67
N ASN A 67 3.95 6.66 5.47
CA ASN A 67 4.93 7.19 6.42
C ASN A 67 4.33 7.59 7.78
N GLN A 68 3.01 7.77 7.87
CA GLN A 68 2.34 8.01 9.15
C GLN A 68 2.23 6.74 10.00
N LEU A 69 2.34 5.56 9.39
CA LEU A 69 2.33 4.27 10.10
C LEU A 69 3.74 3.87 10.55
N GLU A 70 4.69 3.96 9.63
CA GLU A 70 6.11 3.78 9.88
C GLU A 70 6.88 4.80 9.04
N PRO A 71 7.60 5.72 9.67
CA PRO A 71 8.42 6.70 8.95
C PRO A 71 9.57 6.00 8.23
N MET A 72 10.04 6.66 7.19
CA MET A 72 11.10 6.15 6.38
C MET A 72 12.16 7.23 6.16
N GLU A 73 13.21 7.13 6.93
CA GLU A 73 14.42 7.91 6.74
C GLU A 73 15.62 6.99 6.53
N MET A 74 16.44 7.32 5.54
CA MET A 74 17.69 6.59 5.32
C MET A 74 18.62 6.77 6.52
N GLY A 75 19.17 5.66 6.99
CA GLY A 75 20.20 5.66 8.03
C GLY A 75 19.76 6.07 9.42
N ASN A 76 18.46 6.34 9.65
CA ASN A 76 17.95 6.75 10.95
C ASN A 76 16.93 5.75 11.51
N PRO A 77 17.18 5.14 12.67
CA PRO A 77 16.28 4.19 13.32
C PRO A 77 15.08 4.93 13.97
N ILE A 78 14.16 5.41 13.17
CA ILE A 78 12.93 6.01 13.68
C ILE A 78 11.89 4.91 13.87
N VAL A 79 11.44 4.79 15.12
CA VAL A 79 10.36 3.88 15.50
C VAL A 79 9.03 4.57 15.26
N GLY A 80 8.21 4.01 14.38
CA GLY A 80 6.90 4.55 14.05
C GLY A 80 5.82 4.25 15.08
N PRO A 81 4.64 4.88 14.94
CA PRO A 81 3.55 4.72 15.89
C PRO A 81 3.02 3.27 15.95
N VAL A 82 3.07 2.52 14.86
CA VAL A 82 2.61 1.11 14.85
C VAL A 82 3.56 0.24 15.65
N GLN A 83 4.87 0.37 15.44
CA GLN A 83 5.85 -0.35 16.25
C GLN A 83 5.74 0.01 17.72
N GLN A 84 5.63 1.30 18.06
CA GLN A 84 5.47 1.77 19.44
C GLN A 84 4.20 1.22 20.10
N ALA A 85 3.10 1.17 19.35
CA ALA A 85 1.84 0.62 19.83
C ALA A 85 1.95 -0.89 20.11
N TYR A 86 2.54 -1.63 19.17
CA TYR A 86 2.72 -3.07 19.32
C TYR A 86 3.68 -3.42 20.46
N GLU A 87 4.78 -2.67 20.62
CA GLU A 87 5.74 -2.86 21.72
C GLU A 87 5.10 -2.66 23.11
N LYS A 88 4.10 -1.78 23.22
CA LYS A 88 3.31 -1.63 24.45
C LYS A 88 2.37 -2.80 24.72
N LEU A 89 1.85 -3.45 23.65
CA LEU A 89 0.97 -4.60 23.79
C LEU A 89 1.71 -5.89 24.06
N GLU A 90 2.80 -6.10 23.35
CA GLU A 90 3.62 -7.32 23.40
C GLU A 90 5.13 -6.97 23.37
N PRO A 91 5.70 -6.54 24.52
CA PRO A 91 7.09 -6.11 24.58
C PRO A 91 8.09 -7.16 24.06
N GLY A 92 9.04 -6.72 23.24
CA GLY A 92 10.08 -7.57 22.66
C GLY A 92 9.60 -8.51 21.55
N LYS A 93 8.35 -8.40 21.10
CA LYS A 93 7.80 -9.28 20.04
C LYS A 93 7.61 -8.59 18.70
N TYR A 94 7.91 -7.33 18.58
CA TYR A 94 7.84 -6.65 17.30
C TYR A 94 8.94 -7.17 16.38
N SER A 95 8.53 -7.73 15.24
CA SER A 95 9.42 -8.41 14.31
C SER A 95 9.11 -8.11 12.83
N TRP A 96 8.40 -7.02 12.55
CA TRP A 96 8.03 -6.65 11.19
C TRP A 96 8.93 -5.54 10.63
N GLY A 97 9.15 -5.58 9.31
CA GLY A 97 9.69 -4.43 8.60
C GLY A 97 8.59 -3.45 8.19
N SER A 98 8.98 -2.21 7.87
CA SER A 98 8.06 -1.14 7.50
C SER A 98 7.18 -1.49 6.28
N ILE A 99 7.70 -2.27 5.31
CA ILE A 99 6.91 -2.71 4.15
C ILE A 99 5.70 -3.52 4.59
N SER A 100 5.84 -4.40 5.59
CA SER A 100 4.73 -5.18 6.14
C SER A 100 3.69 -4.31 6.83
N VAL A 101 4.14 -3.30 7.59
CA VAL A 101 3.24 -2.33 8.24
C VAL A 101 2.50 -1.49 7.22
N TRP A 102 3.19 -1.05 6.16
CA TRP A 102 2.55 -0.30 5.09
C TRP A 102 1.55 -1.13 4.30
N ALA A 103 1.84 -2.42 4.07
CA ALA A 103 0.90 -3.35 3.44
C ALA A 103 -0.33 -3.58 4.33
N TRP A 104 -0.14 -3.75 5.64
CA TRP A 104 -1.26 -3.77 6.59
C TRP A 104 -2.11 -2.48 6.50
N GLY A 105 -1.47 -1.32 6.41
CA GLY A 105 -2.16 -0.04 6.20
C GLY A 105 -2.99 -0.03 4.90
N ALA A 106 -2.44 -0.57 3.81
CA ALA A 106 -3.17 -0.72 2.55
C ALA A 106 -4.43 -1.59 2.71
N LEU A 107 -4.35 -2.67 3.49
CA LEU A 107 -5.51 -3.52 3.78
C LEU A 107 -6.56 -2.81 4.64
N GLN A 108 -6.15 -1.93 5.58
CA GLN A 108 -7.11 -1.08 6.30
C GLN A 108 -7.80 -0.08 5.36
N VAL A 109 -7.08 0.47 4.38
CA VAL A 109 -7.67 1.32 3.33
C VAL A 109 -8.60 0.51 2.43
N LEU A 110 -8.29 -0.74 2.13
CA LEU A 110 -9.19 -1.65 1.41
C LEU A 110 -10.49 -1.86 2.18
N GLU A 111 -10.43 -2.17 3.48
CA GLU A 111 -11.63 -2.31 4.32
C GLU A 111 -12.48 -1.03 4.29
N TYR A 112 -11.87 0.12 4.45
CA TYR A 112 -12.57 1.40 4.32
C TYR A 112 -13.18 1.58 2.93
N THR A 113 -12.43 1.30 1.86
CA THR A 113 -12.89 1.40 0.48
C THR A 113 -14.15 0.55 0.26
N LEU A 114 -14.18 -0.66 0.79
CA LEU A 114 -15.32 -1.57 0.67
C LEU A 114 -16.60 -1.07 1.37
N THR A 115 -16.49 -0.10 2.28
CA THR A 115 -17.66 0.56 2.90
C THR A 115 -18.27 1.65 2.02
N LEU A 116 -17.52 2.18 1.04
CA LEU A 116 -17.97 3.27 0.19
C LEU A 116 -19.09 2.80 -0.75
N THR A 117 -20.05 3.68 -0.98
CA THR A 117 -21.13 3.46 -1.94
C THR A 117 -20.69 3.87 -3.36
N GLY A 118 -21.26 3.23 -4.38
CA GLY A 118 -21.03 3.59 -5.78
C GLY A 118 -19.71 3.07 -6.38
N ILE A 119 -18.92 2.29 -5.63
CA ILE A 119 -17.74 1.62 -6.14
C ILE A 119 -18.02 0.19 -6.59
N ASN A 120 -17.22 -0.29 -7.54
CA ASN A 120 -17.21 -1.70 -7.91
C ASN A 120 -16.23 -2.47 -7.01
N LYS A 121 -16.76 -3.19 -6.04
CA LYS A 121 -15.99 -3.94 -5.04
C LYS A 121 -15.16 -5.09 -5.63
N ASN A 122 -15.49 -5.53 -6.85
CA ASN A 122 -14.75 -6.56 -7.59
C ASN A 122 -13.70 -5.98 -8.54
N GLN A 123 -13.56 -4.66 -8.60
CA GLN A 123 -12.62 -3.96 -9.48
C GLN A 123 -11.80 -2.94 -8.68
N ILE A 124 -11.12 -3.44 -7.65
CA ILE A 124 -10.19 -2.65 -6.84
C ILE A 124 -8.78 -3.01 -7.27
N MET A 125 -8.03 -2.02 -7.69
CA MET A 125 -6.60 -2.13 -8.00
C MET A 125 -5.78 -1.54 -6.86
N ILE A 126 -4.60 -2.11 -6.62
CA ILE A 126 -3.59 -1.48 -5.77
C ILE A 126 -2.33 -1.17 -6.59
N SER A 127 -1.72 -0.03 -6.34
CA SER A 127 -0.44 0.37 -6.95
C SER A 127 0.42 1.17 -5.99
N GLY A 128 1.70 1.21 -6.29
CA GLY A 128 2.71 2.02 -5.62
C GLY A 128 3.99 2.01 -6.45
N HIS A 129 4.87 2.98 -6.21
CA HIS A 129 6.15 3.08 -6.93
C HIS A 129 7.33 2.73 -6.01
N SER A 130 8.36 2.04 -6.56
CA SER A 130 9.58 1.67 -5.85
C SER A 130 9.22 0.80 -4.60
N ARG A 131 9.65 1.17 -3.40
CA ARG A 131 9.28 0.51 -2.14
C ARG A 131 7.76 0.45 -1.89
N ASN A 132 7.01 1.46 -2.32
CA ASN A 132 5.55 1.42 -2.28
C ASN A 132 4.99 0.42 -3.28
N GLY A 133 5.72 0.11 -4.36
CA GLY A 133 5.42 -1.01 -5.26
C GLY A 133 5.63 -2.37 -4.59
N LYS A 134 6.70 -2.53 -3.79
CA LYS A 134 6.90 -3.72 -2.95
C LYS A 134 5.74 -3.89 -1.95
N THR A 135 5.31 -2.78 -1.34
CA THR A 135 4.14 -2.74 -0.44
C THR A 135 2.84 -3.16 -1.13
N ALA A 136 2.59 -2.63 -2.33
CA ALA A 136 1.42 -2.98 -3.13
C ALA A 136 1.40 -4.47 -3.49
N LEU A 137 2.57 -5.02 -3.87
CA LEU A 137 2.72 -6.44 -4.18
C LEU A 137 2.42 -7.31 -2.96
N LEU A 138 2.95 -6.96 -1.79
CA LEU A 138 2.69 -7.69 -0.55
C LEU A 138 1.20 -7.61 -0.15
N ALA A 139 0.58 -6.42 -0.22
CA ALA A 139 -0.83 -6.26 0.10
C ALA A 139 -1.72 -7.11 -0.83
N GLY A 140 -1.43 -7.12 -2.14
CA GLY A 140 -2.18 -7.93 -3.09
C GLY A 140 -1.97 -9.44 -2.93
N ALA A 141 -0.82 -9.87 -2.38
CA ALA A 141 -0.58 -11.26 -2.03
C ALA A 141 -1.31 -11.72 -0.76
N LEU A 142 -1.68 -10.78 0.10
CA LEU A 142 -2.35 -11.04 1.38
C LEU A 142 -3.88 -11.00 1.29
N ASP A 143 -4.45 -10.39 0.23
CA ASP A 143 -5.91 -10.21 0.11
C ASP A 143 -6.38 -10.36 -1.33
N ASP A 144 -7.17 -11.40 -1.61
CA ASP A 144 -7.70 -11.77 -2.91
C ASP A 144 -8.85 -10.87 -3.41
N ARG A 145 -9.34 -9.95 -2.58
CA ARG A 145 -10.31 -8.92 -2.98
C ARG A 145 -9.66 -7.81 -3.83
N ILE A 146 -8.33 -7.76 -3.87
CA ILE A 146 -7.57 -6.88 -4.76
C ILE A 146 -7.49 -7.55 -6.14
N ALA A 147 -8.24 -7.03 -7.10
CA ALA A 147 -8.36 -7.64 -8.43
C ALA A 147 -7.12 -7.44 -9.31
N ILE A 148 -6.39 -6.33 -9.13
CA ILE A 148 -5.19 -5.99 -9.92
C ILE A 148 -4.13 -5.41 -9.00
N VAL A 149 -2.90 -5.90 -9.14
CA VAL A 149 -1.71 -5.37 -8.45
C VAL A 149 -0.76 -4.79 -9.48
N ASN A 150 -0.41 -3.51 -9.34
CA ASN A 150 0.60 -2.84 -10.16
C ASN A 150 1.80 -2.40 -9.29
N PRO A 151 2.83 -3.25 -9.14
CA PRO A 151 4.02 -2.94 -8.34
C PRO A 151 5.05 -2.16 -9.17
N SER A 152 4.71 -0.90 -9.52
CA SER A 152 5.52 -0.05 -10.39
C SER A 152 6.94 0.14 -9.87
N GLY A 153 7.93 -0.15 -10.71
CA GLY A 153 9.36 0.04 -10.39
C GLY A 153 9.80 -0.61 -9.08
N SER A 154 9.17 -1.72 -8.67
CA SER A 154 9.38 -2.32 -7.35
C SER A 154 10.73 -3.01 -7.15
N GLY A 155 11.45 -3.32 -8.22
CA GLY A 155 12.83 -3.82 -8.17
C GLY A 155 13.02 -5.10 -7.37
N CYS A 156 14.19 -5.22 -6.73
CA CYS A 156 14.55 -6.33 -5.86
C CYS A 156 13.57 -6.46 -4.68
N ALA A 157 13.24 -7.69 -4.28
CA ALA A 157 12.16 -8.02 -3.33
C ALA A 157 10.79 -7.43 -3.68
N GLY A 158 10.61 -7.10 -4.95
CA GLY A 158 9.34 -6.73 -5.58
C GLY A 158 9.13 -7.62 -6.81
N ALA A 159 8.70 -7.04 -7.92
CA ALA A 159 8.48 -7.76 -9.19
C ALA A 159 9.75 -7.85 -10.07
N GLY A 160 10.90 -7.37 -9.60
CA GLY A 160 12.18 -7.49 -10.30
C GLY A 160 12.69 -8.93 -10.34
N SER A 161 13.26 -9.35 -11.47
CA SER A 161 13.87 -10.66 -11.60
C SER A 161 15.18 -10.76 -10.82
N TYR A 162 15.37 -11.81 -10.06
CA TYR A 162 16.65 -12.15 -9.42
C TYR A 162 17.63 -12.81 -10.39
N LEU A 163 17.15 -13.29 -11.57
CA LEU A 163 17.95 -14.01 -12.55
C LEU A 163 18.56 -13.09 -13.61
N ALA A 164 18.08 -11.87 -13.70
CA ALA A 164 18.48 -10.89 -14.73
C ALA A 164 18.74 -9.52 -14.10
N LEU A 165 19.62 -9.47 -13.09
CA LEU A 165 20.08 -8.22 -12.51
C LEU A 165 21.22 -7.67 -13.37
N GLY A 166 21.12 -6.40 -13.77
CA GLY A 166 22.25 -5.66 -14.34
C GLY A 166 23.19 -5.16 -13.24
N ASP A 167 24.39 -4.76 -13.60
CA ASP A 167 25.44 -4.32 -12.68
C ASP A 167 25.03 -3.13 -11.79
N ASP A 168 24.12 -2.29 -12.28
CA ASP A 168 23.60 -1.10 -11.56
C ASP A 168 22.27 -1.33 -10.85
N CYS A 169 21.76 -2.57 -10.80
CA CYS A 169 20.49 -2.89 -10.17
C CYS A 169 20.63 -3.06 -8.65
N GLU A 170 19.54 -2.69 -7.93
CA GLU A 170 19.42 -3.02 -6.51
C GLU A 170 19.37 -4.55 -6.35
N ASP A 171 20.29 -5.10 -5.59
CA ASP A 171 20.33 -6.52 -5.20
C ASP A 171 19.88 -6.74 -3.75
N LEU A 172 19.87 -8.00 -3.29
CA LEU A 172 19.50 -8.32 -1.92
C LEU A 172 20.46 -7.70 -0.90
N ALA A 173 21.77 -7.66 -1.18
CA ALA A 173 22.73 -7.08 -0.27
C ALA A 173 22.52 -5.57 -0.10
N ALA A 174 22.16 -4.87 -1.18
CA ALA A 174 21.79 -3.46 -1.12
C ALA A 174 20.48 -3.24 -0.37
N LEU A 175 19.48 -4.12 -0.59
CA LEU A 175 18.16 -4.03 0.04
C LEU A 175 18.23 -4.27 1.56
N THR A 176 19.02 -5.24 2.00
CA THR A 176 19.17 -5.61 3.42
C THR A 176 20.26 -4.81 4.14
N ASN A 177 20.91 -3.87 3.44
CA ASN A 177 21.91 -3.00 4.04
C ASN A 177 21.29 -2.10 5.11
N ARG A 178 21.49 -2.46 6.37
CA ARG A 178 20.91 -1.78 7.52
C ARG A 178 21.38 -0.35 7.72
N LYS A 179 22.50 0.04 7.16
CA LYS A 179 22.93 1.44 7.16
C LYS A 179 22.14 2.31 6.19
N ARG A 180 21.47 1.68 5.22
CA ARG A 180 20.69 2.37 4.19
C ARG A 180 19.18 2.18 4.36
N TRP A 181 18.71 0.92 4.56
CA TRP A 181 17.30 0.53 4.55
C TRP A 181 16.90 -0.32 5.74
N TRP A 182 17.53 -0.12 6.88
CA TRP A 182 17.42 -0.93 8.08
C TRP A 182 15.99 -1.25 8.55
N VAL A 183 14.98 -0.45 8.17
CA VAL A 183 13.59 -0.60 8.61
C VAL A 183 12.69 -1.36 7.64
N TRP A 184 13.14 -1.67 6.41
CA TRP A 184 12.24 -2.24 5.41
C TRP A 184 11.91 -3.70 5.64
N THR A 185 12.85 -4.45 6.11
CA THR A 185 12.77 -5.90 6.31
C THR A 185 12.80 -6.26 7.79
N HIS A 186 12.43 -7.50 8.08
CA HIS A 186 12.60 -8.08 9.42
C HIS A 186 14.05 -7.95 9.88
N PRO A 187 14.31 -7.69 11.19
CA PRO A 187 15.67 -7.63 11.72
C PRO A 187 16.56 -8.84 11.43
N ASP A 188 15.98 -10.02 11.36
CA ASP A 188 16.72 -11.28 11.12
C ASP A 188 16.90 -11.60 9.63
N PHE A 189 16.48 -10.70 8.74
CA PHE A 189 16.66 -10.85 7.30
C PHE A 189 18.01 -10.26 6.90
N GLU A 190 19.09 -11.01 7.14
CA GLU A 190 20.47 -10.70 6.77
C GLU A 190 21.02 -11.69 5.74
#